data_044966bcda245dc2fd7de79a67980c82
#
_entry.id   044966bcda245dc2fd7de79a67980c82
#
_cell.length_a   1.000
_cell.length_b   1.000
_cell.length_c   1.000
_cell.angle_alpha   90.00
_cell.angle_beta   90.00
_cell.angle_gamma   90.00
#
_symmetry.space_group_name_H-M   'P 1'
#
loop_
_entity.id
_entity.type
_entity.pdbx_description
1 polymer ?
#
loop_
_entity_poly.entity_id
_entity_poly.type
_entity_poly.pdbx_seq_one_letter_code
_entity_poly.pdbx_strand_id
1 'polypeptide(L)'
;ASEVAPSSRWNKVEFQKDGALSDTPDLTDDTVYMDEYVNYLINNLGDSTTSTGIQGYNLDNEPVLWNDTHPLLHKDEVSNSELISKSVALAKVVKNLDPNAEIYGPAFWGILPCVQAGSGDNFKDPDWEAVKGQYSWYMDYYLKQMADAEQENGKRLLDVVDVHYYAQDCETDDGILQAARSLYDPDYKENSW
;
A
#
# COMPACT_ATOMS: atom_id res chain seq x y z
N ALA A 1 -22.67 0.74 15.40
CA ALA A 1 -22.91 -0.37 14.46
C ALA A 1 -23.52 0.11 13.14
N SER A 2 -24.36 1.16 13.15
CA SER A 2 -24.98 1.68 11.91
C SER A 2 -24.04 2.54 11.05
N GLU A 3 -22.84 2.83 11.52
CA GLU A 3 -21.85 3.65 10.84
C GLU A 3 -20.66 2.87 10.28
N VAL A 4 -20.60 1.56 10.54
CA VAL A 4 -19.55 0.69 9.97
C VAL A 4 -19.85 0.45 8.49
N ALA A 5 -18.84 0.54 7.64
CA ALA A 5 -18.98 0.25 6.22
C ALA A 5 -19.32 -1.25 5.97
N PRO A 6 -20.15 -1.57 4.96
CA PRO A 6 -20.92 -0.66 4.13
C PRO A 6 -22.14 -0.08 4.86
N SER A 7 -22.43 1.20 4.66
CA SER A 7 -23.57 1.88 5.26
C SER A 7 -24.01 3.05 4.36
N SER A 8 -25.11 3.72 4.71
CA SER A 8 -25.55 4.93 4.00
C SER A 8 -24.56 6.10 4.05
N ARG A 9 -23.50 5.99 4.84
CA ARG A 9 -22.44 6.99 4.97
C ARG A 9 -21.20 6.66 4.13
N TRP A 10 -20.97 5.39 3.84
CA TRP A 10 -19.76 4.90 3.20
C TRP A 10 -20.11 4.05 1.99
N ASN A 11 -19.70 4.52 0.83
CA ASN A 11 -19.82 3.74 -0.40
C ASN A 11 -18.80 2.60 -0.41
N LYS A 12 -19.13 1.54 -1.13
CA LYS A 12 -18.18 0.46 -1.41
C LYS A 12 -17.07 0.97 -2.30
N VAL A 13 -15.84 0.53 -2.08
CA VAL A 13 -14.71 0.77 -2.98
C VAL A 13 -14.44 -0.49 -3.76
N GLU A 14 -14.47 -0.38 -5.08
CA GLU A 14 -14.04 -1.42 -6.03
C GLU A 14 -12.84 -0.91 -6.82
N PHE A 15 -11.93 -1.80 -7.16
CA PHE A 15 -10.75 -1.39 -7.92
C PHE A 15 -11.05 -1.19 -9.39
N GLN A 16 -11.94 -2.01 -9.94
CA GLN A 16 -12.27 -2.00 -11.37
C GLN A 16 -13.77 -1.94 -11.59
N LYS A 17 -14.20 -1.07 -12.49
CA LYS A 17 -15.58 -0.94 -12.96
C LYS A 17 -15.84 -1.87 -14.13
N ASP A 18 -17.02 -2.47 -14.13
CA ASP A 18 -17.51 -3.16 -15.31
C ASP A 18 -18.04 -2.15 -16.33
N GLY A 19 -17.41 -2.06 -17.49
CA GLY A 19 -17.84 -1.21 -18.60
C GLY A 19 -17.00 0.04 -18.82
N ALA A 20 -17.60 1.08 -19.40
CA ALA A 20 -16.89 2.31 -19.73
C ALA A 20 -16.66 3.17 -18.49
N LEU A 21 -15.44 3.74 -18.41
CA LEU A 21 -15.07 4.69 -17.37
C LEU A 21 -15.66 6.07 -17.67
N SER A 22 -16.07 6.80 -16.64
CA SER A 22 -16.63 8.13 -16.72
C SER A 22 -15.85 9.12 -15.86
N ASP A 23 -15.70 10.35 -16.33
CA ASP A 23 -15.14 11.45 -15.53
C ASP A 23 -16.14 12.01 -14.50
N THR A 24 -17.39 11.57 -14.58
CA THR A 24 -18.44 11.91 -13.62
C THR A 24 -18.92 10.63 -12.96
N PRO A 25 -18.71 10.46 -11.63
CA PRO A 25 -19.12 9.25 -10.94
C PRO A 25 -20.64 9.10 -10.91
N ASP A 26 -21.11 7.87 -10.97
CA ASP A 26 -22.51 7.55 -10.71
C ASP A 26 -22.76 7.57 -9.20
N LEU A 27 -23.55 8.51 -8.73
CA LEU A 27 -23.86 8.66 -7.29
C LEU A 27 -25.02 7.75 -6.83
N THR A 28 -25.52 6.89 -7.71
CA THR A 28 -26.71 6.06 -7.43
C THR A 28 -26.37 4.57 -7.27
N ASP A 29 -25.14 4.17 -7.59
CA ASP A 29 -24.69 2.77 -7.50
C ASP A 29 -24.02 2.39 -6.17
N ASP A 30 -23.93 3.35 -5.22
CA ASP A 30 -23.33 3.18 -3.90
C ASP A 30 -21.85 2.69 -3.93
N THR A 31 -21.16 2.87 -5.06
CA THR A 31 -19.80 2.37 -5.28
C THR A 31 -18.86 3.47 -5.79
N VAL A 32 -17.62 3.41 -5.36
CA VAL A 32 -16.51 4.23 -5.86
C VAL A 32 -15.52 3.29 -6.56
N TYR A 33 -15.19 3.61 -7.82
CA TYR A 33 -14.27 2.81 -8.62
C TYR A 33 -12.90 3.48 -8.72
N MET A 34 -11.85 2.76 -8.37
CA MET A 34 -10.49 3.30 -8.39
C MET A 34 -9.97 3.53 -9.80
N ASP A 35 -10.36 2.71 -10.76
CA ASP A 35 -10.04 2.93 -12.17
C ASP A 35 -10.71 4.19 -12.74
N GLU A 36 -11.97 4.48 -12.38
CA GLU A 36 -12.60 5.76 -12.75
C GLU A 36 -11.84 6.96 -12.16
N TYR A 37 -11.40 6.85 -10.90
CA TYR A 37 -10.62 7.92 -10.27
C TYR A 37 -9.28 8.16 -10.96
N VAL A 38 -8.54 7.09 -11.25
CA VAL A 38 -7.26 7.19 -11.99
C VAL A 38 -7.50 7.75 -13.40
N ASN A 39 -8.53 7.27 -14.10
CA ASN A 39 -8.92 7.79 -15.41
C ASN A 39 -9.25 9.28 -15.38
N TYR A 40 -10.00 9.72 -14.36
CA TYR A 40 -10.30 11.14 -14.13
C TYR A 40 -9.00 11.97 -13.97
N LEU A 41 -8.05 11.48 -13.19
CA LEU A 41 -6.75 12.17 -13.01
C LEU A 41 -6.00 12.29 -14.33
N ILE A 42 -5.91 11.22 -15.10
CA ILE A 42 -5.26 11.20 -16.42
C ILE A 42 -5.92 12.17 -17.40
N ASN A 43 -7.26 12.16 -17.46
CA ASN A 43 -7.99 13.04 -18.38
C ASN A 43 -7.85 14.53 -18.04
N ASN A 44 -7.67 14.87 -16.77
CA ASN A 44 -7.58 16.26 -16.32
C ASN A 44 -6.14 16.79 -16.19
N LEU A 45 -5.18 15.92 -15.88
CA LEU A 45 -3.80 16.30 -15.61
C LEU A 45 -2.82 15.81 -16.67
N GLY A 46 -3.21 14.85 -17.49
CA GLY A 46 -2.34 14.09 -18.38
C GLY A 46 -1.82 12.80 -17.70
N ASP A 47 -1.24 11.93 -18.51
CA ASP A 47 -0.58 10.71 -18.00
C ASP A 47 0.77 11.03 -17.34
N SER A 48 1.39 10.02 -16.74
CA SER A 48 2.65 10.13 -15.98
C SER A 48 3.85 10.62 -16.82
N THR A 49 3.75 10.62 -18.15
CA THR A 49 4.80 11.14 -19.04
C THR A 49 4.73 12.65 -19.25
N THR A 50 3.66 13.28 -18.82
CA THR A 50 3.45 14.72 -18.93
C THR A 50 3.97 15.46 -17.70
N SER A 51 4.23 16.75 -17.83
CA SER A 51 4.73 17.59 -16.72
C SER A 51 3.70 17.85 -15.63
N THR A 52 2.42 17.61 -15.90
CA THR A 52 1.29 17.81 -14.97
C THR A 52 0.67 16.51 -14.48
N GLY A 53 1.01 15.39 -15.12
CA GLY A 53 0.48 14.08 -14.78
C GLY A 53 1.01 13.54 -13.45
N ILE A 54 0.27 12.63 -12.87
CA ILE A 54 0.66 11.92 -11.66
C ILE A 54 1.72 10.88 -12.02
N GLN A 55 2.95 11.07 -11.57
CA GLN A 55 4.06 10.20 -11.93
C GLN A 55 4.13 8.91 -11.14
N GLY A 56 3.56 8.89 -9.93
CA GLY A 56 3.54 7.71 -9.08
C GLY A 56 2.31 7.63 -8.18
N TYR A 57 1.91 6.41 -7.89
CA TYR A 57 0.78 6.10 -7.02
C TYR A 57 1.25 5.22 -5.86
N ASN A 58 0.97 5.64 -4.64
CA ASN A 58 1.16 4.79 -3.48
C ASN A 58 -0.09 3.93 -3.27
N LEU A 59 0.09 2.63 -3.06
CA LEU A 59 -1.01 1.68 -2.93
C LEU A 59 -1.87 1.95 -1.70
N ASP A 60 -1.24 2.40 -0.59
CA ASP A 60 -1.92 2.89 0.61
C ASP A 60 -0.91 3.52 1.56
N ASN A 61 -1.36 3.82 2.79
CA ASN A 61 -0.55 4.30 3.90
C ASN A 61 -0.77 3.42 5.13
N GLU A 62 0.29 2.76 5.58
CA GLU A 62 0.31 1.95 6.81
C GLU A 62 -0.84 0.92 6.91
N PRO A 63 -1.05 0.07 5.89
CA PRO A 63 -2.25 -0.77 5.79
C PRO A 63 -2.44 -1.73 6.96
N VAL A 64 -1.37 -2.13 7.63
CA VAL A 64 -1.45 -3.00 8.81
C VAL A 64 -2.06 -2.33 10.04
N LEU A 65 -2.31 -1.01 9.98
CA LEU A 65 -2.97 -0.23 11.03
C LEU A 65 -4.43 0.13 10.70
N TRP A 66 -5.02 -0.39 9.63
CA TRP A 66 -6.38 -0.01 9.20
C TRP A 66 -7.44 -0.23 10.30
N ASN A 67 -7.36 -1.33 11.03
CA ASN A 67 -8.28 -1.64 12.13
C ASN A 67 -8.25 -0.59 13.26
N ASP A 68 -7.09 0.02 13.50
CA ASP A 68 -6.91 1.05 14.53
C ASP A 68 -7.20 2.45 14.00
N THR A 69 -6.74 2.75 12.79
CA THR A 69 -6.85 4.09 12.20
C THR A 69 -8.18 4.31 11.48
N HIS A 70 -8.77 3.25 10.94
CA HIS A 70 -10.01 3.29 10.16
C HIS A 70 -11.05 2.24 10.61
N PRO A 71 -11.36 2.10 11.91
CA PRO A 71 -12.18 1.01 12.45
C PRO A 71 -13.62 0.97 11.92
N LEU A 72 -14.10 2.06 11.32
CA LEU A 72 -15.42 2.09 10.67
C LEU A 72 -15.39 1.55 9.24
N LEU A 73 -14.21 1.52 8.61
CA LEU A 73 -14.01 1.03 7.25
C LEU A 73 -13.41 -0.38 7.24
N HIS A 74 -12.47 -0.63 8.13
CA HIS A 74 -11.78 -1.91 8.28
C HIS A 74 -11.70 -2.29 9.76
N LYS A 75 -12.63 -3.11 10.20
CA LYS A 75 -12.80 -3.44 11.63
C LYS A 75 -11.74 -4.40 12.16
N ASP A 76 -11.39 -5.39 11.36
CA ASP A 76 -10.48 -6.47 11.73
C ASP A 76 -9.06 -6.17 11.23
N GLU A 77 -8.05 -6.80 11.80
CA GLU A 77 -6.69 -6.68 11.29
C GLU A 77 -6.59 -7.22 9.85
N VAL A 78 -5.84 -6.54 9.00
CA VAL A 78 -5.66 -6.96 7.61
C VAL A 78 -4.88 -8.27 7.55
N SER A 79 -5.41 -9.25 6.84
CA SER A 79 -4.67 -10.47 6.58
C SER A 79 -3.63 -10.28 5.48
N ASN A 80 -2.60 -11.12 5.51
CA ASN A 80 -1.58 -11.18 4.49
C ASN A 80 -2.16 -11.36 3.07
N SER A 81 -3.07 -12.32 2.90
CA SER A 81 -3.71 -12.57 1.60
C SER A 81 -4.58 -11.40 1.14
N GLU A 82 -5.26 -10.73 2.05
CA GLU A 82 -6.02 -9.52 1.73
C GLU A 82 -5.11 -8.39 1.26
N LEU A 83 -4.04 -8.09 2.01
CA LEU A 83 -3.10 -7.03 1.66
C LEU A 83 -2.48 -7.26 0.28
N ILE A 84 -1.99 -8.46 0.02
CA ILE A 84 -1.38 -8.80 -1.28
C ILE A 84 -2.40 -8.71 -2.40
N SER A 85 -3.60 -9.27 -2.22
CA SER A 85 -4.63 -9.25 -3.27
C SER A 85 -5.07 -7.83 -3.63
N LYS A 86 -5.24 -6.96 -2.62
CA LYS A 86 -5.55 -5.54 -2.83
C LYS A 86 -4.41 -4.80 -3.51
N SER A 87 -3.17 -5.02 -3.08
CA SER A 87 -1.99 -4.41 -3.70
C SER A 87 -1.87 -4.78 -5.18
N VAL A 88 -2.01 -6.06 -5.50
CA VAL A 88 -1.97 -6.55 -6.89
C VAL A 88 -3.13 -5.97 -7.71
N ALA A 89 -4.35 -5.96 -7.18
CA ALA A 89 -5.53 -5.48 -7.90
C ALA A 89 -5.43 -3.99 -8.23
N LEU A 90 -5.05 -3.16 -7.26
CA LEU A 90 -4.89 -1.72 -7.48
C LEU A 90 -3.72 -1.40 -8.41
N ALA A 91 -2.58 -2.07 -8.24
CA ALA A 91 -1.44 -1.90 -9.14
C ALA A 91 -1.78 -2.24 -10.60
N LYS A 92 -2.54 -3.33 -10.83
CA LYS A 92 -3.04 -3.70 -12.16
C LYS A 92 -3.92 -2.61 -12.76
N VAL A 93 -4.82 -2.04 -11.97
CA VAL A 93 -5.71 -0.95 -12.40
C VAL A 93 -4.90 0.24 -12.88
N VAL A 94 -3.96 0.73 -12.07
CA VAL A 94 -3.11 1.87 -12.43
C VAL A 94 -2.29 1.56 -13.70
N LYS A 95 -1.57 0.43 -13.72
CA LYS A 95 -0.71 0.04 -14.86
C LYS A 95 -1.47 -0.25 -16.15
N ASN A 96 -2.76 -0.54 -16.07
CA ASN A 96 -3.59 -0.69 -17.27
C ASN A 96 -3.97 0.66 -17.88
N LEU A 97 -4.18 1.68 -17.07
CA LEU A 97 -4.54 3.03 -17.49
C LEU A 97 -3.32 3.90 -17.79
N ASP A 98 -2.28 3.80 -16.96
CA ASP A 98 -1.02 4.52 -17.11
C ASP A 98 0.17 3.57 -16.91
N PRO A 99 0.64 2.91 -17.97
CA PRO A 99 1.72 1.92 -17.87
C PRO A 99 3.07 2.49 -17.40
N ASN A 100 3.26 3.80 -17.52
CA ASN A 100 4.52 4.46 -17.17
C ASN A 100 4.52 5.01 -15.74
N ALA A 101 3.36 5.10 -15.09
CA ALA A 101 3.29 5.54 -13.70
C ALA A 101 4.01 4.55 -12.77
N GLU A 102 4.75 5.06 -11.80
CA GLU A 102 5.40 4.25 -10.78
C GLU A 102 4.40 3.82 -9.70
N ILE A 103 4.54 2.60 -9.21
CA ILE A 103 3.77 2.06 -8.08
C ILE A 103 4.66 1.94 -6.86
N TYR A 104 4.23 2.54 -5.77
CA TYR A 104 4.90 2.55 -4.48
C TYR A 104 4.13 1.68 -3.49
N GLY A 105 4.83 0.92 -2.66
CA GLY A 105 4.23 0.10 -1.60
C GLY A 105 5.24 -0.81 -0.91
N PRO A 106 4.82 -1.46 0.17
CA PRO A 106 3.50 -1.48 0.81
C PRO A 106 3.25 -0.35 1.82
N ALA A 107 4.10 0.65 1.92
CA ALA A 107 4.02 1.79 2.84
C ALA A 107 3.87 1.37 4.32
N PHE A 108 4.67 0.40 4.76
CA PHE A 108 4.65 -0.08 6.14
C PHE A 108 5.14 0.97 7.13
N TRP A 109 4.48 1.04 8.31
CA TRP A 109 4.76 2.05 9.33
C TRP A 109 6.15 1.95 9.99
N GLY A 110 6.89 0.88 9.74
CA GLY A 110 8.24 0.68 10.29
C GLY A 110 8.74 -0.73 10.04
N ILE A 111 9.75 -1.14 10.81
CA ILE A 111 10.40 -2.44 10.62
C ILE A 111 9.51 -3.63 11.00
N LEU A 112 8.67 -3.49 12.03
CA LEU A 112 7.89 -4.60 12.56
C LEU A 112 6.99 -5.27 11.51
N PRO A 113 6.16 -4.53 10.74
CA PRO A 113 5.38 -5.13 9.66
C PRO A 113 6.22 -5.68 8.51
N CYS A 114 7.47 -5.24 8.36
CA CYS A 114 8.40 -5.86 7.39
C CYS A 114 8.81 -7.27 7.80
N VAL A 115 8.89 -7.52 9.12
CA VAL A 115 9.39 -8.78 9.67
C VAL A 115 8.29 -9.83 9.79
N GLN A 116 7.08 -9.46 10.24
CA GLN A 116 6.13 -10.45 10.76
C GLN A 116 4.69 -10.36 10.26
N ALA A 117 4.35 -9.56 9.33
CA ALA A 117 2.95 -9.32 8.90
C ALA A 117 2.00 -9.01 10.08
N GLY A 118 1.41 -7.85 10.08
CA GLY A 118 0.49 -7.45 11.15
C GLY A 118 0.98 -6.26 11.98
N SER A 119 0.12 -5.80 12.89
CA SER A 119 0.31 -4.54 13.60
C SER A 119 1.02 -4.69 14.95
N GLY A 120 1.13 -5.89 15.50
CA GLY A 120 1.71 -6.08 16.82
C GLY A 120 2.18 -7.50 17.12
N ASP A 121 2.85 -7.65 18.26
CA ASP A 121 3.50 -8.90 18.69
C ASP A 121 2.51 -10.06 18.92
N ASN A 122 1.26 -9.75 19.17
CA ASN A 122 0.22 -10.74 19.49
C ASN A 122 -0.62 -11.14 18.29
N PHE A 123 -0.54 -10.41 17.18
CA PHE A 123 -1.25 -10.76 15.97
C PHE A 123 -0.59 -11.96 15.29
N LYS A 124 -1.40 -12.93 14.91
CA LYS A 124 -0.95 -14.10 14.14
C LYS A 124 -1.84 -14.24 12.93
N ASP A 125 -1.30 -13.90 11.79
CA ASP A 125 -1.91 -14.14 10.50
C ASP A 125 -1.75 -15.62 10.13
N PRO A 126 -2.83 -16.40 10.00
CA PRO A 126 -2.74 -17.82 9.66
C PRO A 126 -2.07 -18.08 8.31
N ASP A 127 -2.25 -17.19 7.33
CA ASP A 127 -1.70 -17.33 5.99
C ASP A 127 -0.17 -17.12 6.02
N TRP A 128 0.28 -16.12 6.78
CA TRP A 128 1.71 -15.91 7.00
C TRP A 128 2.34 -17.04 7.83
N GLU A 129 1.67 -17.46 8.91
CA GLU A 129 2.16 -18.57 9.75
C GLU A 129 2.41 -19.86 8.94
N ALA A 130 1.60 -20.11 7.90
CA ALA A 130 1.75 -21.28 7.05
C ALA A 130 2.99 -21.24 6.14
N VAL A 131 3.51 -20.06 5.80
CA VAL A 131 4.59 -19.88 4.82
C VAL A 131 5.87 -19.25 5.39
N LYS A 132 5.82 -18.62 6.56
CA LYS A 132 6.94 -17.86 7.12
C LYS A 132 8.26 -18.62 7.22
N GLY A 133 8.23 -19.91 7.39
CA GLY A 133 9.43 -20.76 7.42
C GLY A 133 10.21 -20.83 6.11
N GLN A 134 9.66 -20.31 5.01
CA GLN A 134 10.29 -20.27 3.69
C GLN A 134 10.93 -18.89 3.40
N TYR A 135 10.71 -17.89 4.25
CA TYR A 135 11.13 -16.51 4.05
C TYR A 135 11.84 -15.99 5.30
N SER A 136 12.81 -15.10 5.11
CA SER A 136 13.50 -14.45 6.23
C SER A 136 12.59 -13.43 6.91
N TRP A 137 11.86 -12.65 6.11
CA TRP A 137 10.95 -11.61 6.56
C TRP A 137 9.64 -11.67 5.80
N TYR A 138 8.58 -11.07 6.35
CA TYR A 138 7.31 -10.90 5.63
C TYR A 138 7.47 -10.06 4.36
N MET A 139 8.32 -9.03 4.38
CA MET A 139 8.62 -8.23 3.19
C MET A 139 9.12 -9.10 2.02
N ASP A 140 9.97 -10.11 2.28
CA ASP A 140 10.45 -11.02 1.23
C ASP A 140 9.29 -11.77 0.58
N TYR A 141 8.33 -12.20 1.39
CA TYR A 141 7.13 -12.87 0.89
C TYR A 141 6.24 -11.91 0.10
N TYR A 142 5.98 -10.73 0.63
CA TYR A 142 5.18 -9.70 -0.08
C TYR A 142 5.79 -9.37 -1.44
N LEU A 143 7.08 -9.09 -1.51
CA LEU A 143 7.79 -8.80 -2.76
C LEU A 143 7.75 -9.98 -3.72
N LYS A 144 7.87 -11.21 -3.21
CA LYS A 144 7.73 -12.42 -4.05
C LYS A 144 6.34 -12.53 -4.67
N GLN A 145 5.28 -12.26 -3.90
CA GLN A 145 3.91 -12.31 -4.40
C GLN A 145 3.65 -11.21 -5.45
N MET A 146 4.17 -10.00 -5.24
CA MET A 146 4.09 -8.93 -6.24
C MET A 146 4.84 -9.33 -7.52
N ALA A 147 6.03 -9.91 -7.42
CA ALA A 147 6.82 -10.36 -8.57
C ALA A 147 6.13 -11.52 -9.34
N ASP A 148 5.48 -12.44 -8.64
CA ASP A 148 4.72 -13.52 -9.30
C ASP A 148 3.52 -12.96 -10.06
N ALA A 149 2.76 -12.06 -9.44
CA ALA A 149 1.65 -11.36 -10.09
C ALA A 149 2.10 -10.53 -11.30
N GLU A 150 3.29 -9.93 -11.24
CA GLU A 150 3.93 -9.21 -12.36
C GLU A 150 4.19 -10.14 -13.53
N GLN A 151 4.76 -11.35 -13.28
CA GLN A 151 4.99 -12.35 -14.33
C GLN A 151 3.68 -12.79 -14.98
N GLU A 152 2.65 -13.04 -14.19
CA GLU A 152 1.33 -13.44 -14.69
C GLU A 152 0.67 -12.32 -15.51
N ASN A 153 0.83 -11.07 -15.09
CA ASN A 153 0.22 -9.90 -15.72
C ASN A 153 1.01 -9.41 -16.95
N GLY A 154 2.29 -9.76 -17.05
CA GLY A 154 3.18 -9.28 -18.10
C GLY A 154 3.56 -7.79 -18.00
N LYS A 155 3.29 -7.14 -16.86
CA LYS A 155 3.64 -5.75 -16.57
C LYS A 155 4.17 -5.65 -15.15
N ARG A 156 5.14 -4.76 -14.94
CA ARG A 156 5.62 -4.44 -13.60
C ARG A 156 4.51 -3.86 -12.74
N LEU A 157 4.34 -4.37 -11.53
CA LEU A 157 3.27 -4.00 -10.61
C LEU A 157 3.76 -3.27 -9.36
N LEU A 158 5.04 -3.35 -9.04
CA LEU A 158 5.66 -2.62 -7.93
C LEU A 158 7.00 -2.07 -8.40
N ASP A 159 7.14 -0.75 -8.43
CA ASP A 159 8.35 -0.07 -8.89
C ASP A 159 9.25 0.32 -7.72
N VAL A 160 8.66 0.75 -6.61
CA VAL A 160 9.37 1.28 -5.45
C VAL A 160 8.88 0.59 -4.17
N VAL A 161 9.82 0.05 -3.40
CA VAL A 161 9.54 -0.42 -2.04
C VAL A 161 9.47 0.80 -1.15
N ASP A 162 8.28 1.07 -0.61
CA ASP A 162 8.01 2.18 0.28
C ASP A 162 7.82 1.68 1.70
N VAL A 163 8.55 2.26 2.64
CA VAL A 163 8.46 1.99 4.07
C VAL A 163 8.70 3.27 4.85
N HIS A 164 8.00 3.42 5.97
CA HIS A 164 8.25 4.54 6.86
C HIS A 164 9.42 4.24 7.80
N TYR A 165 10.26 5.23 8.00
CA TYR A 165 11.38 5.17 8.92
C TYR A 165 11.18 6.19 10.04
N TYR A 166 11.15 5.70 11.28
CA TYR A 166 11.09 6.51 12.49
C TYR A 166 12.28 6.15 13.38
N ALA A 167 13.24 7.05 13.50
CA ALA A 167 14.33 6.90 14.44
C ALA A 167 13.79 6.89 15.88
N GLN A 168 14.21 5.92 16.68
CA GLN A 168 13.66 5.69 18.02
C GLN A 168 14.43 6.45 19.11
N ASP A 169 15.74 6.50 19.03
CA ASP A 169 16.60 7.09 20.06
C ASP A 169 17.05 8.50 19.68
N CYS A 170 16.12 9.44 19.73
CA CYS A 170 16.35 10.83 19.39
C CYS A 170 16.16 11.75 20.61
N GLU A 171 16.78 11.41 21.74
CA GLU A 171 16.69 12.19 22.98
C GLU A 171 17.52 13.49 22.95
N THR A 172 18.47 13.59 22.01
CA THR A 172 19.32 14.76 21.85
C THR A 172 19.21 15.35 20.46
N ASP A 173 19.50 16.66 20.32
CA ASP A 173 19.51 17.33 19.01
C ASP A 173 20.51 16.66 18.04
N ASP A 174 21.65 16.25 18.54
CA ASP A 174 22.63 15.51 17.73
C ASP A 174 22.10 14.14 17.29
N GLY A 175 21.40 13.43 18.17
CA GLY A 175 20.73 12.17 17.84
C GLY A 175 19.71 12.34 16.74
N ILE A 176 18.86 13.36 16.84
CA ILE A 176 17.86 13.69 15.81
C ILE A 176 18.52 13.99 14.45
N LEU A 177 19.56 14.83 14.46
CA LEU A 177 20.29 15.21 13.24
C LEU A 177 21.02 14.02 12.60
N GLN A 178 21.51 13.08 13.40
CA GLN A 178 22.25 11.92 12.92
C GLN A 178 21.38 10.71 12.58
N ALA A 179 20.12 10.68 13.03
CA ALA A 179 19.22 9.54 12.84
C ALA A 179 19.10 9.08 11.38
N ALA A 180 18.93 10.02 10.47
CA ALA A 180 18.80 9.71 9.04
C ALA A 180 20.14 9.29 8.38
N ARG A 181 21.28 9.45 9.06
CA ARG A 181 22.60 9.17 8.49
C ARG A 181 22.78 7.69 8.16
N SER A 182 22.19 6.80 8.95
CA SER A 182 22.20 5.35 8.70
C SER A 182 21.57 4.94 7.37
N LEU A 183 20.72 5.79 6.76
CA LEU A 183 20.09 5.51 5.48
C LEU A 183 21.04 5.73 4.27
N TYR A 184 22.11 6.50 4.44
CA TYR A 184 23.02 6.82 3.34
C TYR A 184 24.52 6.61 3.65
N ASP A 185 24.90 6.46 4.91
CA ASP A 185 26.29 6.26 5.33
C ASP A 185 26.48 4.82 5.83
N PRO A 186 27.12 3.93 5.04
CA PRO A 186 27.27 2.53 5.38
C PRO A 186 28.18 2.29 6.60
N ASP A 187 28.99 3.27 6.98
CA ASP A 187 29.88 3.17 8.12
C ASP A 187 29.24 3.69 9.43
N TYR A 188 28.07 4.31 9.33
CA TYR A 188 27.33 4.81 10.49
C TYR A 188 26.25 3.83 10.94
N LYS A 189 26.15 3.64 12.24
CA LYS A 189 25.06 2.90 12.89
C LYS A 189 24.40 3.81 13.92
N GLU A 190 23.11 4.01 13.76
CA GLU A 190 22.35 4.67 14.82
C GLU A 190 22.09 3.72 16.00
N ASN A 191 21.76 4.28 17.15
CA ASN A 191 21.56 3.52 18.39
C ASN A 191 20.10 3.14 18.68
N SER A 192 19.19 3.33 17.73
CA SER A 192 17.73 3.16 17.97
C SER A 192 17.21 1.74 17.78
N TRP A 193 18.00 0.84 17.24
CA TRP A 193 17.61 -0.56 16.93
C TRP A 193 18.57 -1.57 17.57
#